data_74fe60716ba4a04f99d99cf221d3be1e
#
_entry.id   74fe60716ba4a04f99d99cf221d3be1e
#
_cell.length_a   1.000
_cell.length_b   1.000
_cell.length_c   1.000
_cell.angle_alpha   90.00
_cell.angle_beta   90.00
_cell.angle_gamma   90.00
#
_symmetry.space_group_name_H-M   'P 1'
#
loop_
_entity.id
_entity.type
_entity.pdbx_description
1 polymer ?
#
loop_
_entity_poly.entity_id
_entity_poly.type
_entity_poly.pdbx_seq_one_letter_code
_entity_poly.pdbx_strand_id
1 'polypeptide(L)'
;MLKQITALLLAAAFACGAALPAMAEQATPETAAQPDLTEWADEAQDVTEAEEAPVYQQADAQEVATGETAASLTVTAAGCTAQFVDEAYRLFLPVNTDMSALTIETGAELAAADAEGLTVDGTTVSGDFTNIETLNLTFADGKAARVELYKSQLPSVSFTLNGVTLDEIQAGSKDVKYKGNSVTISQAGGSDLTDTDVEFKGRGNTTWTLDKRPYQFKLSSKAKVLGMDKAKTWLLIANRQDTSMMRNKAVYDLANAMGEWAPDGRWVDVWIDGSYQGCYLLCEKVQVGTNRVELEQEDGILAEADNIYYNGEEYWFTGNQSGTHFTLKDSAADDLDEQDSVTLKAWSGFETALDEFEDVLYASDKDWNIISSKIDVQSFADYYLISEWVENWDTFKSSTFCYRDGANDVLHMGPVWDYDSALNNKDESYGVSNPHADYAMNIQDQQRGEISLTWFTELMKCQQFREVVQERYQHTMRPLLENWSETCNDYRSTLENSAKMEFVR
;
A
#
# COMPACT_ATOMS: atom_id res chain seq x y z
N MET A 1 -2.78 17.67 9.74
CA MET A 1 -3.08 16.57 8.84
C MET A 1 -4.04 15.55 9.46
N LEU A 2 -3.75 14.97 10.63
CA LEU A 2 -4.65 13.99 11.28
C LEU A 2 -6.02 14.57 11.65
N LYS A 3 -6.10 15.80 12.16
CA LYS A 3 -7.37 16.51 12.45
C LYS A 3 -8.20 16.80 11.18
N GLN A 4 -7.55 16.99 10.05
CA GLN A 4 -8.24 17.13 8.76
C GLN A 4 -8.79 15.78 8.26
N ILE A 5 -8.04 14.71 8.45
CA ILE A 5 -8.50 13.34 8.12
C ILE A 5 -9.72 12.97 9.00
N THR A 6 -9.68 13.25 10.30
CA THR A 6 -10.80 12.95 11.22
C THR A 6 -12.05 13.77 10.89
N ALA A 7 -11.89 15.04 10.54
CA ALA A 7 -13.01 15.91 10.15
C ALA A 7 -13.61 15.49 8.79
N LEU A 8 -12.76 15.09 7.84
CA LEU A 8 -13.19 14.57 6.54
C LEU A 8 -13.92 13.23 6.67
N LEU A 9 -13.42 12.32 7.51
CA LEU A 9 -14.02 11.01 7.76
C LEU A 9 -15.42 11.13 8.38
N LEU A 10 -15.63 12.07 9.26
CA LEU A 10 -16.95 12.38 9.82
C LEU A 10 -17.88 13.00 8.76
N ALA A 11 -17.37 13.85 7.88
CA ALA A 11 -18.17 14.46 6.81
C ALA A 11 -18.59 13.43 5.74
N ALA A 12 -17.71 12.51 5.35
CA ALA A 12 -18.04 11.46 4.40
C ALA A 12 -19.07 10.46 4.96
N ALA A 13 -18.96 10.08 6.24
CA ALA A 13 -19.94 9.24 6.91
C ALA A 13 -21.33 9.91 6.97
N PHE A 14 -21.37 11.25 7.16
CA PHE A 14 -22.62 12.01 7.13
C PHE A 14 -23.18 12.16 5.71
N ALA A 15 -22.32 12.35 4.70
CA ALA A 15 -22.77 12.48 3.31
C ALA A 15 -23.43 11.20 2.80
N CYS A 16 -22.86 10.02 3.07
CA CYS A 16 -23.49 8.74 2.72
C CYS A 16 -24.80 8.50 3.49
N GLY A 17 -24.86 8.84 4.77
CA GLY A 17 -26.08 8.67 5.59
C GLY A 17 -27.19 9.65 5.23
N ALA A 18 -26.85 10.84 4.74
CA ALA A 18 -27.84 11.88 4.39
C ALA A 18 -28.33 11.79 2.93
N ALA A 19 -27.52 11.22 2.02
CA ALA A 19 -27.89 11.11 0.60
C ALA A 19 -28.87 9.98 0.31
N LEU A 20 -28.84 8.88 1.06
CA LEU A 20 -29.72 7.75 0.82
C LEU A 20 -31.22 8.05 1.07
N PRO A 21 -31.63 8.82 2.08
CA PRO A 21 -33.02 9.22 2.21
C PRO A 21 -33.54 10.20 1.14
N ALA A 22 -32.65 11.01 0.54
CA ALA A 22 -33.06 11.98 -0.47
C ALA A 22 -33.36 11.38 -1.84
N MET A 23 -32.90 10.15 -2.11
CA MET A 23 -33.17 9.45 -3.38
C MET A 23 -34.51 8.67 -3.38
N ALA A 24 -35.22 8.60 -2.26
CA ALA A 24 -36.44 7.81 -2.11
C ALA A 24 -37.74 8.59 -2.34
N GLU A 25 -37.73 9.91 -2.55
CA GLU A 25 -38.97 10.69 -2.68
C GLU A 25 -38.87 11.73 -3.80
N GLN A 26 -39.47 11.42 -4.94
CA GLN A 26 -40.01 12.44 -5.84
C GLN A 26 -41.33 12.94 -5.27
N ALA A 27 -41.27 13.87 -4.32
CA ALA A 27 -42.42 14.68 -3.93
C ALA A 27 -42.11 16.14 -4.34
N THR A 28 -43.15 16.77 -4.88
CA THR A 28 -43.16 18.17 -5.32
C THR A 28 -42.64 19.15 -4.29
N PRO A 29 -41.99 20.26 -4.67
CA PRO A 29 -41.27 21.12 -3.74
C PRO A 29 -42.20 21.92 -2.87
N GLU A 30 -42.34 21.55 -1.64
CA GLU A 30 -42.76 22.42 -0.56
C GLU A 30 -41.51 22.82 0.22
N THR A 31 -41.25 24.11 0.27
CA THR A 31 -40.09 24.77 0.88
C THR A 31 -39.94 24.37 2.35
N ALA A 32 -39.10 23.36 2.60
CA ALA A 32 -38.53 23.15 3.93
C ALA A 32 -37.33 24.08 4.07
N ALA A 33 -37.32 24.90 5.12
CA ALA A 33 -36.22 25.79 5.45
C ALA A 33 -34.92 24.98 5.59
N GLN A 34 -33.86 25.41 4.90
CA GLN A 34 -32.52 24.89 5.13
C GLN A 34 -32.17 25.11 6.61
N PRO A 35 -31.58 24.12 7.29
CA PRO A 35 -31.04 24.35 8.62
C PRO A 35 -29.96 25.45 8.54
N ASP A 36 -30.00 26.36 9.47
CA ASP A 36 -29.03 27.45 9.57
C ASP A 36 -27.68 26.88 9.97
N LEU A 37 -26.75 26.82 9.03
CA LEU A 37 -25.40 26.28 9.23
C LEU A 37 -24.49 27.22 10.03
N THR A 38 -24.97 28.38 10.44
CA THR A 38 -24.20 29.37 11.23
C THR A 38 -24.01 28.94 12.69
N GLU A 39 -24.95 28.17 13.27
CA GLU A 39 -24.78 27.62 14.64
C GLU A 39 -23.62 26.61 14.77
N TRP A 40 -23.25 25.94 13.68
CA TRP A 40 -22.14 24.98 13.67
C TRP A 40 -20.76 25.63 13.48
N ALA A 41 -20.75 26.85 12.98
CA ALA A 41 -19.51 27.62 12.81
C ALA A 41 -19.01 28.19 14.14
N ASP A 42 -19.88 28.49 15.08
CA ASP A 42 -19.50 29.03 16.39
C ASP A 42 -18.96 27.97 17.34
N GLU A 43 -19.42 26.71 17.27
CA GLU A 43 -18.82 25.60 18.04
C GLU A 43 -17.44 25.18 17.49
N ALA A 44 -17.15 25.45 16.22
CA ALA A 44 -15.83 25.17 15.63
C ALA A 44 -14.76 26.22 15.99
N GLN A 45 -15.14 27.38 16.51
CA GLN A 45 -14.20 28.45 16.87
C GLN A 45 -13.59 28.31 18.27
N ASP A 46 -14.13 27.47 19.14
CA ASP A 46 -13.61 27.28 20.50
C ASP A 46 -12.54 26.17 20.61
N VAL A 47 -12.05 25.65 19.47
CA VAL A 47 -10.90 24.72 19.37
C VAL A 47 -9.67 25.50 18.85
N THR A 48 -9.47 26.69 19.35
CA THR A 48 -8.24 27.46 19.13
C THR A 48 -7.31 27.32 20.31
N GLU A 49 -6.64 26.20 20.40
CA GLU A 49 -5.24 26.03 20.74
C GLU A 49 -4.86 24.63 20.30
N ALA A 50 -4.64 24.49 18.98
CA ALA A 50 -3.85 23.37 18.51
C ALA A 50 -2.48 23.55 19.15
N GLU A 51 -2.10 22.69 20.08
CA GLU A 51 -0.69 22.47 20.36
C GLU A 51 -0.03 22.33 18.99
N GLU A 52 0.84 23.26 18.65
CA GLU A 52 1.70 23.15 17.49
C GLU A 52 2.33 21.78 17.55
N ALA A 53 2.21 21.04 16.45
CA ALA A 53 2.96 19.78 16.31
C ALA A 53 4.39 20.10 16.77
N PRO A 54 5.01 19.25 17.60
CA PRO A 54 6.34 19.54 18.10
C PRO A 54 7.20 19.86 16.87
N VAL A 55 7.57 21.12 16.75
CA VAL A 55 8.66 21.55 15.90
C VAL A 55 9.84 20.83 16.52
N TYR A 56 10.35 19.80 15.86
CA TYR A 56 11.62 19.22 16.25
C TYR A 56 12.63 20.37 16.13
N GLN A 57 12.88 21.03 17.25
CA GLN A 57 14.03 21.90 17.37
C GLN A 57 15.21 20.95 17.19
N GLN A 58 15.95 21.17 16.11
CA GLN A 58 17.29 20.63 16.01
C GLN A 58 17.98 20.93 17.35
N ALA A 59 18.34 19.88 18.09
CA ALA A 59 19.15 20.06 19.27
C ALA A 59 20.35 20.91 18.86
N ASP A 60 20.61 21.98 19.62
CA ASP A 60 21.74 22.89 19.35
C ASP A 60 22.97 22.03 19.06
N ALA A 61 23.41 22.05 17.81
CA ALA A 61 24.62 21.38 17.40
C ALA A 61 25.74 22.04 18.17
N GLN A 62 26.34 21.34 19.14
CA GLN A 62 27.63 21.74 19.65
C GLN A 62 28.56 21.83 18.44
N GLU A 63 29.11 23.03 18.20
CA GLU A 63 30.11 23.25 17.16
C GLU A 63 31.24 22.23 17.37
N VAL A 64 31.20 21.18 16.57
CA VAL A 64 32.33 20.27 16.42
C VAL A 64 33.40 21.09 15.68
N ALA A 65 34.57 21.19 16.28
CA ALA A 65 35.70 21.88 15.68
C ALA A 65 35.85 21.48 14.22
N THR A 66 35.94 22.45 13.31
CA THR A 66 36.02 22.30 11.88
C THR A 66 37.31 21.57 11.45
N GLY A 67 37.33 20.24 11.66
CA GLY A 67 38.23 19.34 10.96
C GLY A 67 37.60 18.99 9.61
N GLU A 68 38.41 18.82 8.56
CA GLU A 68 37.91 18.33 7.27
C GLU A 68 37.07 17.07 7.49
N THR A 69 35.79 17.10 7.05
CA THR A 69 34.89 15.96 7.15
C THR A 69 35.38 14.83 6.27
N ALA A 70 35.49 13.63 6.84
CA ALA A 70 35.94 12.45 6.09
C ALA A 70 34.77 11.88 5.25
N ALA A 71 34.40 12.55 4.18
CA ALA A 71 33.24 12.18 3.32
C ALA A 71 33.43 10.89 2.48
N SER A 72 34.56 10.21 2.60
CA SER A 72 34.88 9.01 1.81
C SER A 72 35.07 7.75 2.64
N LEU A 73 34.60 7.74 3.88
CA LEU A 73 34.73 6.58 4.76
C LEU A 73 33.61 5.56 4.51
N THR A 74 33.95 4.30 4.72
CA THR A 74 32.95 3.24 4.87
C THR A 74 32.70 3.02 6.34
N VAL A 75 31.47 3.26 6.82
CA VAL A 75 31.05 2.99 8.20
C VAL A 75 30.05 1.85 8.17
N THR A 76 30.37 0.74 8.87
CA THR A 76 29.54 -0.46 8.86
C THR A 76 29.31 -1.00 10.27
N ALA A 77 28.17 -1.61 10.52
CA ALA A 77 27.90 -2.43 11.70
C ALA A 77 26.79 -3.43 11.42
N ALA A 78 26.83 -4.60 12.04
CA ALA A 78 25.81 -5.67 11.94
C ALA A 78 25.44 -6.00 10.47
N GLY A 79 26.40 -5.95 9.55
CA GLY A 79 26.17 -6.18 8.12
C GLY A 79 25.49 -5.01 7.38
N CYS A 80 25.27 -3.88 8.05
CA CYS A 80 24.70 -2.67 7.44
C CYS A 80 25.79 -1.64 7.14
N THR A 81 25.57 -0.86 6.08
CA THR A 81 26.45 0.23 5.65
C THR A 81 25.75 1.57 5.86
N ALA A 82 26.42 2.49 6.52
CA ALA A 82 25.89 3.83 6.75
C ALA A 82 25.80 4.63 5.45
N GLN A 83 24.79 5.48 5.39
CA GLN A 83 24.60 6.46 4.31
C GLN A 83 25.17 7.81 4.76
N PHE A 84 25.90 8.49 3.90
CA PHE A 84 26.43 9.81 4.21
C PHE A 84 25.45 10.88 3.71
N VAL A 85 24.77 11.52 4.65
CA VAL A 85 23.73 12.53 4.39
C VAL A 85 23.91 13.68 5.38
N ASP A 86 23.83 14.92 4.92
CA ASP A 86 23.92 16.14 5.73
C ASP A 86 25.13 16.13 6.71
N GLU A 87 26.29 15.79 6.19
CA GLU A 87 27.59 15.75 6.90
C GLU A 87 27.66 14.71 8.06
N ALA A 88 26.71 13.75 8.11
CA ALA A 88 26.70 12.64 9.05
C ALA A 88 26.62 11.28 8.36
N TYR A 89 27.20 10.26 8.99
CA TYR A 89 27.00 8.85 8.64
C TYR A 89 25.79 8.30 9.36
N ARG A 90 24.67 8.11 8.65
CA ARG A 90 23.45 7.55 9.21
C ARG A 90 23.48 6.03 9.06
N LEU A 91 23.56 5.35 10.18
CA LEU A 91 23.61 3.89 10.25
C LEU A 91 22.27 3.35 10.70
N PHE A 92 21.56 2.72 9.79
CA PHE A 92 20.26 2.11 10.03
C PHE A 92 20.46 0.62 10.33
N LEU A 93 19.94 0.16 11.46
CA LEU A 93 20.16 -1.17 12.01
C LEU A 93 18.87 -1.98 12.11
N PRO A 94 18.87 -3.28 11.73
CA PRO A 94 17.73 -4.17 11.85
C PRO A 94 17.22 -4.33 13.30
N VAL A 95 15.96 -4.73 13.44
CA VAL A 95 15.25 -4.84 14.72
C VAL A 95 15.94 -5.77 15.72
N ASN A 96 16.59 -6.83 15.26
CA ASN A 96 17.27 -7.83 16.09
C ASN A 96 18.75 -7.50 16.37
N THR A 97 19.27 -6.34 15.95
CA THR A 97 20.65 -5.93 16.27
C THR A 97 20.84 -5.80 17.77
N ASP A 98 21.87 -6.46 18.29
CA ASP A 98 22.25 -6.34 19.71
C ASP A 98 23.05 -5.05 19.93
N MET A 99 22.37 -4.02 20.43
CA MET A 99 22.98 -2.73 20.74
C MET A 99 23.90 -2.78 21.96
N SER A 100 23.74 -3.76 22.85
CA SER A 100 24.56 -3.88 24.06
C SER A 100 25.98 -4.43 23.79
N ALA A 101 26.19 -4.97 22.58
CA ALA A 101 27.47 -5.53 22.14
C ALA A 101 27.77 -5.21 20.67
N LEU A 102 27.48 -3.97 20.26
CA LEU A 102 27.67 -3.53 18.88
C LEU A 102 29.14 -3.21 18.61
N THR A 103 29.59 -3.52 17.38
CA THR A 103 30.88 -3.08 16.84
C THR A 103 30.63 -2.30 15.54
N ILE A 104 31.16 -1.09 15.48
CA ILE A 104 31.18 -0.24 14.29
C ILE A 104 32.59 -0.27 13.71
N GLU A 105 32.68 -0.54 12.41
CA GLU A 105 33.93 -0.50 11.64
C GLU A 105 33.93 0.71 10.72
N THR A 106 35.04 1.45 10.64
CA THR A 106 35.11 2.74 9.95
C THR A 106 36.01 2.73 8.72
N GLY A 107 36.71 1.63 8.44
CA GLY A 107 37.66 1.55 7.32
C GLY A 107 38.88 2.46 7.43
N ALA A 108 39.02 3.27 8.50
CA ALA A 108 40.17 4.12 8.78
C ALA A 108 40.51 4.08 10.28
N GLU A 109 41.80 4.30 10.59
CA GLU A 109 42.29 4.19 11.98
C GLU A 109 41.75 5.30 12.87
N LEU A 110 41.16 4.91 13.98
CA LEU A 110 40.53 5.79 14.98
C LEU A 110 41.56 6.22 16.06
N ALA A 111 41.46 7.46 16.46
CA ALA A 111 42.18 7.99 17.64
C ALA A 111 41.28 8.03 18.88
N ALA A 112 39.99 8.33 18.73
CA ALA A 112 39.03 8.42 19.81
C ALA A 112 37.56 8.31 19.36
N ALA A 113 36.68 7.97 20.33
CA ALA A 113 35.23 8.14 20.27
C ALA A 113 34.77 8.94 21.48
N ASP A 114 33.75 9.79 21.32
CA ASP A 114 33.33 10.72 22.36
C ASP A 114 32.34 10.15 23.39
N ALA A 115 32.06 8.85 23.35
CA ALA A 115 31.14 8.19 24.31
C ALA A 115 31.92 7.35 25.32
N GLU A 116 31.53 7.46 26.61
CA GLU A 116 32.11 6.68 27.70
C GLU A 116 31.73 5.18 27.58
N GLY A 117 32.67 4.32 28.01
CA GLY A 117 32.43 2.86 28.03
C GLY A 117 32.63 2.15 26.70
N LEU A 118 32.94 2.87 25.62
CA LEU A 118 33.32 2.27 24.37
C LEU A 118 34.83 1.98 24.30
N THR A 119 35.18 0.94 23.56
CA THR A 119 36.55 0.54 23.26
C THR A 119 36.89 0.89 21.84
N VAL A 120 37.95 1.68 21.63
CA VAL A 120 38.51 1.96 20.29
C VAL A 120 39.71 1.04 20.10
N ASP A 121 39.71 0.28 18.97
CA ASP A 121 40.80 -0.61 18.58
C ASP A 121 40.99 -0.58 17.05
N GLY A 122 42.08 0.07 16.64
CA GLY A 122 42.39 0.25 15.20
C GLY A 122 41.28 1.00 14.46
N THR A 123 40.56 0.30 13.58
CA THR A 123 39.45 0.84 12.77
C THR A 123 38.09 0.63 13.38
N THR A 124 38.01 0.06 14.58
CA THR A 124 36.75 -0.32 15.20
C THR A 124 36.46 0.45 16.49
N VAL A 125 35.16 0.66 16.75
CA VAL A 125 34.66 1.08 18.06
C VAL A 125 33.58 0.09 18.51
N SER A 126 33.69 -0.44 19.72
CA SER A 126 32.81 -1.49 20.24
C SER A 126 32.39 -1.22 21.68
N GLY A 127 31.22 -1.73 22.05
CA GLY A 127 30.67 -1.62 23.38
C GLY A 127 29.15 -1.61 23.43
N ASP A 128 28.60 -1.00 24.49
CA ASP A 128 27.16 -0.83 24.68
C ASP A 128 26.67 0.48 24.08
N PHE A 129 25.90 0.37 23.01
CA PHE A 129 25.29 1.48 22.29
C PHE A 129 23.78 1.65 22.59
N THR A 130 23.25 0.96 23.59
CA THR A 130 21.78 0.96 23.87
C THR A 130 21.22 2.36 24.04
N ASN A 131 22.00 3.30 24.58
CA ASN A 131 21.60 4.69 24.85
C ASN A 131 22.41 5.71 24.01
N ILE A 132 23.08 5.28 22.98
CA ILE A 132 23.89 6.15 22.11
C ILE A 132 23.18 6.29 20.77
N GLU A 133 22.64 7.47 20.50
CA GLU A 133 22.02 7.82 19.24
C GLU A 133 22.99 8.52 18.28
N THR A 134 24.00 9.18 18.84
CA THR A 134 25.02 9.91 18.06
C THR A 134 26.40 9.65 18.66
N LEU A 135 27.38 9.46 17.79
CA LEU A 135 28.76 9.24 18.14
C LEU A 135 29.66 10.12 17.28
N ASN A 136 30.54 10.90 17.88
CA ASN A 136 31.60 11.62 17.17
C ASN A 136 32.91 10.82 17.24
N LEU A 137 33.44 10.54 16.07
CA LEU A 137 34.69 9.79 15.90
C LEU A 137 35.81 10.76 15.51
N THR A 138 36.97 10.59 16.12
CA THR A 138 38.21 11.27 15.72
C THR A 138 39.17 10.22 15.14
N PHE A 139 39.70 10.47 13.96
CA PHE A 139 40.65 9.61 13.26
C PHE A 139 42.09 9.96 13.56
N ALA A 140 43.02 9.01 13.32
CA ALA A 140 44.44 9.21 13.56
C ALA A 140 45.05 10.31 12.70
N ASP A 141 44.44 10.63 11.55
CA ASP A 141 44.85 11.73 10.66
C ASP A 141 44.28 13.11 11.11
N GLY A 142 43.58 13.18 12.19
CA GLY A 142 42.99 14.40 12.75
C GLY A 142 41.61 14.77 12.19
N LYS A 143 41.07 14.01 11.26
CA LYS A 143 39.71 14.21 10.75
C LYS A 143 38.67 13.75 11.78
N ALA A 144 37.43 14.21 11.61
CA ALA A 144 36.31 13.81 12.42
C ALA A 144 35.15 13.30 11.57
N ALA A 145 34.30 12.42 12.14
CA ALA A 145 33.05 12.01 11.55
C ALA A 145 31.97 11.89 12.64
N ARG A 146 30.76 12.30 12.30
CA ARG A 146 29.55 12.08 13.09
C ARG A 146 28.84 10.84 12.58
N VAL A 147 28.52 9.92 13.46
CA VAL A 147 27.72 8.72 13.19
C VAL A 147 26.42 8.83 13.96
N GLU A 148 25.30 8.74 13.26
CA GLU A 148 23.96 8.71 13.82
C GLU A 148 23.41 7.28 13.71
N LEU A 149 22.89 6.75 14.83
CA LEU A 149 22.43 5.37 14.95
C LEU A 149 20.90 5.33 15.00
N TYR A 150 20.32 4.60 14.08
CA TYR A 150 18.88 4.37 13.98
C TYR A 150 18.60 2.88 14.01
N LYS A 151 17.91 2.39 15.03
CA LYS A 151 17.50 0.99 15.12
C LYS A 151 16.02 0.84 14.80
N SER A 152 15.68 -0.05 13.87
CA SER A 152 14.30 -0.38 13.54
C SER A 152 13.55 -0.95 14.75
N GLN A 153 12.26 -0.62 14.82
CA GLN A 153 11.28 -1.25 15.71
C GLN A 153 10.29 -2.14 14.94
N LEU A 154 10.21 -1.98 13.63
CA LEU A 154 9.44 -2.86 12.75
C LEU A 154 10.23 -4.14 12.42
N PRO A 155 9.55 -5.21 11.97
CA PRO A 155 10.25 -6.34 11.37
C PRO A 155 11.16 -5.87 10.24
N SER A 156 12.32 -6.51 10.13
CA SER A 156 13.36 -6.17 9.17
C SER A 156 13.43 -7.19 8.06
N VAL A 157 13.52 -6.74 6.81
CA VAL A 157 13.70 -7.59 5.64
C VAL A 157 15.03 -7.23 4.98
N SER A 158 15.99 -8.13 5.02
CA SER A 158 17.34 -7.93 4.50
C SER A 158 17.61 -8.87 3.34
N PHE A 159 17.89 -8.31 2.17
CA PHE A 159 18.31 -9.04 0.97
C PHE A 159 19.82 -8.97 0.79
N THR A 160 20.38 -10.08 0.31
CA THR A 160 21.73 -10.09 -0.30
C THR A 160 21.57 -10.53 -1.75
N LEU A 161 21.97 -9.65 -2.66
CA LEU A 161 21.87 -9.90 -4.10
C LEU A 161 23.04 -10.74 -4.59
N ASN A 162 22.79 -11.56 -5.61
CA ASN A 162 23.78 -12.46 -6.15
C ASN A 162 24.13 -12.11 -7.60
N GLY A 163 25.34 -11.61 -7.80
CA GLY A 163 25.89 -11.32 -9.12
C GLY A 163 25.25 -10.14 -9.85
N VAL A 164 24.49 -9.30 -9.14
CA VAL A 164 23.85 -8.07 -9.63
C VAL A 164 23.79 -7.06 -8.50
N THR A 165 23.92 -5.78 -8.81
CA THR A 165 23.73 -4.70 -7.85
C THR A 165 22.31 -4.14 -7.90
N LEU A 166 21.89 -3.46 -6.84
CA LEU A 166 20.60 -2.77 -6.82
C LEU A 166 20.48 -1.72 -7.93
N ASP A 167 21.58 -0.98 -8.20
CA ASP A 167 21.62 0.03 -9.25
C ASP A 167 21.40 -0.59 -10.65
N GLU A 168 21.98 -1.75 -10.92
CA GLU A 168 21.76 -2.48 -12.17
C GLU A 168 20.31 -2.97 -12.30
N ILE A 169 19.71 -3.44 -11.21
CA ILE A 169 18.28 -3.82 -11.18
C ILE A 169 17.40 -2.59 -11.48
N GLN A 170 17.70 -1.47 -10.85
CA GLN A 170 16.94 -0.23 -10.99
C GLN A 170 17.12 0.44 -12.36
N ALA A 171 18.24 0.25 -13.01
CA ALA A 171 18.49 0.71 -14.38
C ALA A 171 17.82 -0.18 -15.44
N GLY A 172 17.47 -1.42 -15.07
CA GLY A 172 16.86 -2.41 -15.94
C GLY A 172 15.34 -2.37 -15.97
N SER A 173 14.75 -3.34 -16.72
CA SER A 173 13.31 -3.56 -16.71
C SER A 173 12.87 -4.17 -15.39
N LYS A 174 11.72 -3.71 -14.85
CA LYS A 174 11.07 -4.28 -13.67
C LYS A 174 10.72 -5.77 -13.82
N ASP A 175 10.64 -6.27 -15.05
CA ASP A 175 10.19 -7.63 -15.34
C ASP A 175 11.32 -8.66 -15.34
N VAL A 176 12.57 -8.20 -15.30
CA VAL A 176 13.73 -9.08 -15.19
C VAL A 176 13.75 -9.75 -13.82
N LYS A 177 13.83 -11.08 -13.81
CA LYS A 177 13.85 -11.92 -12.62
C LYS A 177 15.28 -12.30 -12.26
N TYR A 178 15.77 -11.84 -11.13
CA TYR A 178 17.10 -12.15 -10.60
C TYR A 178 16.99 -13.28 -9.58
N LYS A 179 17.72 -14.39 -9.81
CA LYS A 179 17.61 -15.64 -9.02
C LYS A 179 18.85 -15.88 -8.17
N GLY A 180 18.72 -16.75 -7.16
CA GLY A 180 19.82 -17.14 -6.29
C GLY A 180 20.20 -16.07 -5.26
N ASN A 181 19.32 -15.12 -5.00
CA ASN A 181 19.48 -14.14 -3.93
C ASN A 181 19.12 -14.77 -2.58
N SER A 182 19.49 -14.12 -1.49
CA SER A 182 19.04 -14.50 -0.16
C SER A 182 18.19 -13.42 0.49
N VAL A 183 17.30 -13.83 1.38
CA VAL A 183 16.50 -12.94 2.24
C VAL A 183 16.54 -13.45 3.67
N THR A 184 16.67 -12.52 4.62
CA THR A 184 16.42 -12.77 6.04
C THR A 184 15.32 -11.82 6.50
N ILE A 185 14.25 -12.38 7.09
CA ILE A 185 13.12 -11.63 7.66
C ILE A 185 13.14 -11.86 9.16
N SER A 186 13.40 -10.79 9.91
CA SER A 186 13.57 -10.79 11.36
C SER A 186 12.46 -10.01 12.05
N GLN A 187 12.07 -10.43 13.25
CA GLN A 187 11.15 -9.70 14.11
C GLN A 187 11.64 -9.71 15.56
N ALA A 188 11.29 -8.69 16.32
CA ALA A 188 11.70 -8.57 17.71
C ALA A 188 11.28 -9.82 18.53
N GLY A 189 12.26 -10.49 19.17
CA GLY A 189 12.02 -11.66 19.99
C GLY A 189 11.52 -12.91 19.26
N GLY A 190 11.44 -12.88 17.93
CA GLY A 190 11.04 -14.01 17.09
C GLY A 190 12.23 -14.74 16.48
N SER A 191 11.93 -15.86 15.81
CA SER A 191 12.91 -16.56 14.97
C SER A 191 12.94 -15.93 13.58
N ASP A 192 14.14 -15.80 13.02
CA ASP A 192 14.32 -15.33 11.66
C ASP A 192 13.84 -16.38 10.64
N LEU A 193 13.21 -15.89 9.54
CA LEU A 193 13.02 -16.68 8.35
C LEU A 193 14.15 -16.37 7.38
N THR A 194 14.90 -17.37 6.97
CA THR A 194 16.00 -17.22 5.98
C THR A 194 15.73 -18.13 4.78
N ASP A 195 15.89 -17.58 3.58
CA ASP A 195 15.86 -18.32 2.32
C ASP A 195 17.02 -17.87 1.44
N THR A 196 17.77 -18.82 0.88
CA THR A 196 19.00 -18.58 0.11
C THR A 196 18.86 -18.80 -1.39
N ASP A 197 17.63 -19.04 -1.87
CA ASP A 197 17.34 -19.21 -3.31
C ASP A 197 16.08 -18.41 -3.68
N VAL A 198 16.17 -17.10 -3.51
CA VAL A 198 15.07 -16.16 -3.74
C VAL A 198 15.16 -15.57 -5.14
N GLU A 199 14.03 -15.53 -5.83
CA GLU A 199 13.85 -14.69 -7.03
C GLU A 199 13.44 -13.29 -6.59
N PHE A 200 14.15 -12.27 -7.08
CA PHE A 200 13.89 -10.86 -6.79
C PHE A 200 13.68 -10.09 -8.09
N LYS A 201 12.73 -9.15 -8.12
CA LYS A 201 12.47 -8.29 -9.27
C LYS A 201 11.82 -6.96 -8.88
N GLY A 202 11.86 -6.00 -9.80
CA GLY A 202 11.05 -4.80 -9.72
C GLY A 202 9.55 -5.08 -9.89
N ARG A 203 8.71 -4.12 -9.52
CA ARG A 203 7.26 -4.13 -9.77
C ARG A 203 6.68 -2.73 -9.93
N GLY A 204 5.38 -2.66 -10.24
CA GLY A 204 4.64 -1.42 -10.45
C GLY A 204 4.84 -0.85 -11.85
N ASN A 205 4.01 0.10 -12.22
CA ASN A 205 4.11 0.83 -13.48
C ASN A 205 4.69 2.22 -13.22
N THR A 206 3.87 3.18 -12.83
CA THR A 206 4.31 4.54 -12.47
C THR A 206 5.32 4.52 -11.32
N THR A 207 5.08 3.73 -10.28
CA THR A 207 5.92 3.66 -9.08
C THR A 207 7.32 3.11 -9.33
N TRP A 208 7.54 2.36 -10.42
CA TRP A 208 8.88 1.90 -10.82
C TRP A 208 9.79 3.05 -11.27
N THR A 209 9.24 4.18 -11.69
CA THR A 209 10.01 5.34 -12.14
C THR A 209 10.42 6.28 -11.01
N LEU A 210 9.95 6.05 -9.80
CA LEU A 210 10.21 6.90 -8.64
C LEU A 210 11.56 6.57 -7.98
N ASP A 211 12.02 7.44 -7.11
CA ASP A 211 13.27 7.31 -6.35
C ASP A 211 13.24 6.14 -5.34
N LYS A 212 12.10 5.90 -4.69
CA LYS A 212 11.86 4.72 -3.86
C LYS A 212 10.96 3.75 -4.59
N ARG A 213 11.50 2.60 -4.96
CA ARG A 213 10.85 1.64 -5.85
C ARG A 213 10.24 0.46 -5.12
N PRO A 214 9.10 -0.06 -5.58
CA PRO A 214 8.53 -1.28 -5.06
C PRO A 214 9.18 -2.52 -5.69
N TYR A 215 9.19 -3.64 -4.94
CA TYR A 215 9.79 -4.89 -5.37
C TYR A 215 8.83 -6.07 -5.17
N GLN A 216 9.14 -7.17 -5.83
CA GLN A 216 8.54 -8.47 -5.62
C GLN A 216 9.66 -9.49 -5.38
N PHE A 217 9.44 -10.39 -4.43
CA PHE A 217 10.32 -11.53 -4.27
C PHE A 217 9.52 -12.84 -4.17
N LYS A 218 10.19 -13.95 -4.55
CA LYS A 218 9.59 -15.27 -4.52
C LYS A 218 10.54 -16.21 -3.77
N LEU A 219 10.05 -16.76 -2.66
CA LEU A 219 10.76 -17.75 -1.86
C LEU A 219 10.91 -19.07 -2.62
N SER A 220 11.92 -19.86 -2.29
CA SER A 220 12.15 -21.20 -2.82
C SER A 220 10.98 -22.15 -2.47
N SER A 221 10.36 -21.98 -1.31
CA SER A 221 9.22 -22.75 -0.84
C SER A 221 8.16 -21.86 -0.19
N LYS A 222 6.89 -22.38 -0.11
CA LYS A 222 5.81 -21.65 0.59
C LYS A 222 6.12 -21.56 2.09
N ALA A 223 6.14 -20.35 2.63
CA ALA A 223 6.36 -20.08 4.04
C ALA A 223 5.32 -19.08 4.60
N LYS A 224 5.04 -19.16 5.91
CA LYS A 224 4.37 -18.08 6.63
C LYS A 224 5.38 -16.96 6.87
N VAL A 225 5.01 -15.72 6.52
CA VAL A 225 5.86 -14.54 6.73
C VAL A 225 5.15 -13.61 7.69
N LEU A 226 5.78 -13.29 8.81
CA LEU A 226 5.27 -12.40 9.86
C LEU A 226 3.81 -12.69 10.28
N GLY A 227 3.47 -13.96 10.38
CA GLY A 227 2.13 -14.43 10.76
C GLY A 227 1.11 -14.50 9.62
N MET A 228 1.40 -13.93 8.45
CA MET A 228 0.56 -14.03 7.25
C MET A 228 0.58 -15.46 6.68
N ASP A 229 -0.40 -15.79 5.87
CA ASP A 229 -0.60 -17.14 5.36
C ASP A 229 0.48 -17.56 4.35
N LYS A 230 0.66 -18.89 4.26
CA LYS A 230 1.75 -19.47 3.46
C LYS A 230 1.66 -19.12 1.99
N ALA A 231 2.72 -18.47 1.48
CA ALA A 231 2.91 -18.22 0.06
C ALA A 231 4.38 -18.27 -0.33
N LYS A 232 4.64 -18.29 -1.64
CA LYS A 232 5.98 -18.07 -2.19
C LYS A 232 6.20 -16.61 -2.55
N THR A 233 5.22 -15.97 -3.18
CA THR A 233 5.36 -14.62 -3.75
C THR A 233 4.87 -13.57 -2.77
N TRP A 234 5.71 -12.57 -2.55
CA TRP A 234 5.48 -11.46 -1.63
C TRP A 234 5.81 -10.14 -2.32
N LEU A 235 5.12 -9.08 -1.93
CA LEU A 235 5.30 -7.73 -2.48
C LEU A 235 5.84 -6.79 -1.41
N LEU A 236 6.72 -5.91 -1.82
CA LEU A 236 7.21 -4.77 -1.05
C LEU A 236 6.67 -3.49 -1.71
N ILE A 237 5.59 -2.95 -1.18
CA ILE A 237 4.99 -1.71 -1.63
C ILE A 237 5.76 -0.55 -1.00
N ALA A 238 6.30 0.33 -1.85
CA ALA A 238 7.22 1.38 -1.40
C ALA A 238 6.54 2.53 -0.64
N ASN A 239 5.22 2.69 -0.77
CA ASN A 239 4.44 3.80 -0.22
C ASN A 239 4.99 5.20 -0.60
N ARG A 240 5.70 5.31 -1.73
CA ARG A 240 6.36 6.57 -2.13
C ARG A 240 5.37 7.69 -2.42
N GLN A 241 4.20 7.34 -2.93
CA GLN A 241 3.12 8.28 -3.20
C GLN A 241 2.19 8.48 -2.00
N ASP A 242 2.28 7.64 -0.98
CA ASP A 242 1.54 7.76 0.27
C ASP A 242 2.49 8.08 1.45
N THR A 243 2.67 9.36 1.74
CA THR A 243 3.53 9.83 2.85
C THR A 243 3.02 9.39 4.23
N SER A 244 1.76 8.99 4.37
CA SER A 244 1.25 8.39 5.60
C SER A 244 1.67 6.93 5.76
N MET A 245 1.99 6.24 4.67
CA MET A 245 2.29 4.81 4.57
C MET A 245 1.15 3.89 5.03
N MET A 246 -0.07 4.42 5.24
CA MET A 246 -1.16 3.70 5.91
C MET A 246 -2.33 3.34 4.98
N ARG A 247 -2.52 4.06 3.86
CA ARG A 247 -3.75 4.00 3.07
C ARG A 247 -4.08 2.60 2.55
N ASN A 248 -3.13 1.96 1.87
CA ASN A 248 -3.32 0.59 1.40
C ASN A 248 -3.67 -0.37 2.55
N LYS A 249 -2.88 -0.35 3.62
CA LYS A 249 -3.10 -1.23 4.78
C LYS A 249 -4.47 -1.01 5.42
N ALA A 250 -4.87 0.25 5.60
CA ALA A 250 -6.13 0.60 6.22
C ALA A 250 -7.34 0.11 5.40
N VAL A 251 -7.28 0.24 4.07
CA VAL A 251 -8.34 -0.24 3.19
C VAL A 251 -8.38 -1.76 3.12
N TYR A 252 -7.22 -2.42 3.06
CA TYR A 252 -7.16 -3.89 3.06
C TYR A 252 -7.72 -4.48 4.36
N ASP A 253 -7.38 -3.88 5.51
CA ASP A 253 -7.91 -4.31 6.81
C ASP A 253 -9.43 -4.08 6.92
N LEU A 254 -9.93 -2.96 6.37
CA LEU A 254 -11.37 -2.70 6.31
C LEU A 254 -12.09 -3.75 5.46
N ALA A 255 -11.59 -4.06 4.27
CA ALA A 255 -12.17 -5.06 3.38
C ALA A 255 -12.21 -6.44 4.05
N ASN A 256 -11.08 -6.87 4.63
CA ASN A 256 -11.02 -8.13 5.39
C ASN A 256 -12.01 -8.15 6.56
N ALA A 257 -12.16 -7.04 7.28
CA ALA A 257 -13.14 -6.94 8.38
C ALA A 257 -14.60 -6.95 7.90
N MET A 258 -14.87 -6.53 6.67
CA MET A 258 -16.18 -6.64 6.02
C MET A 258 -16.50 -8.05 5.52
N GLY A 259 -15.50 -8.94 5.49
CA GLY A 259 -15.64 -10.33 5.04
C GLY A 259 -15.18 -10.56 3.59
N GLU A 260 -14.63 -9.53 2.93
CA GLU A 260 -14.06 -9.63 1.61
C GLU A 260 -12.56 -9.94 1.71
N TRP A 261 -12.05 -10.89 0.93
CA TRP A 261 -10.61 -11.14 0.92
C TRP A 261 -9.87 -9.92 0.32
N ALA A 262 -8.90 -9.42 1.07
CA ALA A 262 -7.96 -8.42 0.62
C ALA A 262 -6.54 -8.80 1.07
N PRO A 263 -5.48 -8.34 0.40
CA PRO A 263 -4.12 -8.67 0.79
C PRO A 263 -3.83 -8.29 2.25
N ASP A 264 -3.37 -9.25 3.05
CA ASP A 264 -2.81 -8.89 4.36
C ASP A 264 -1.41 -8.31 4.17
N GLY A 265 -0.99 -7.44 5.09
CA GLY A 265 0.30 -6.77 5.02
C GLY A 265 0.88 -6.42 6.38
N ARG A 266 2.20 -6.28 6.41
CA ARG A 266 2.97 -5.84 7.59
C ARG A 266 3.95 -4.75 7.16
N TRP A 267 4.01 -3.65 7.90
CA TRP A 267 5.10 -2.70 7.69
C TRP A 267 6.43 -3.33 8.10
N VAL A 268 7.42 -3.12 7.28
CA VAL A 268 8.77 -3.63 7.45
C VAL A 268 9.79 -2.57 7.06
N ASP A 269 10.93 -2.58 7.70
CA ASP A 269 12.10 -1.84 7.25
C ASP A 269 12.96 -2.75 6.37
N VAL A 270 13.44 -2.24 5.23
CA VAL A 270 14.10 -3.03 4.18
C VAL A 270 15.56 -2.64 4.02
N TRP A 271 16.43 -3.64 3.95
CA TRP A 271 17.84 -3.52 3.56
C TRP A 271 18.11 -4.34 2.31
N ILE A 272 18.93 -3.81 1.42
CA ILE A 272 19.47 -4.52 0.25
C ILE A 272 20.99 -4.33 0.27
N ASP A 273 21.75 -5.44 0.30
CA ASP A 273 23.21 -5.46 0.42
C ASP A 273 23.73 -4.55 1.56
N GLY A 274 23.04 -4.58 2.69
CA GLY A 274 23.37 -3.78 3.87
C GLY A 274 22.95 -2.31 3.81
N SER A 275 22.42 -1.83 2.67
CA SER A 275 21.93 -0.45 2.52
C SER A 275 20.43 -0.37 2.85
N TYR A 276 20.06 0.54 3.75
CA TYR A 276 18.67 0.78 4.13
C TYR A 276 17.86 1.40 2.98
N GLN A 277 16.74 0.81 2.65
CA GLN A 277 15.87 1.23 1.55
C GLN A 277 14.61 1.95 2.02
N GLY A 278 14.35 1.99 3.32
CA GLY A 278 13.18 2.64 3.90
C GLY A 278 12.11 1.67 4.42
N CYS A 279 11.01 2.24 4.85
CA CYS A 279 9.83 1.52 5.34
C CYS A 279 8.92 1.10 4.18
N TYR A 280 8.57 -0.17 4.09
CA TYR A 280 7.70 -0.76 3.07
C TYR A 280 6.48 -1.44 3.70
N LEU A 281 5.41 -1.60 2.92
CA LEU A 281 4.37 -2.55 3.24
C LEU A 281 4.71 -3.88 2.54
N LEU A 282 5.15 -4.87 3.33
CA LEU A 282 5.27 -6.26 2.89
C LEU A 282 3.87 -6.86 2.88
N CYS A 283 3.36 -7.21 1.71
CA CYS A 283 2.00 -7.71 1.59
C CYS A 283 1.87 -8.90 0.63
N GLU A 284 0.72 -9.51 0.71
CA GLU A 284 0.29 -10.57 -0.16
C GLU A 284 0.08 -10.07 -1.59
N LYS A 285 0.31 -10.93 -2.57
CA LYS A 285 0.02 -10.64 -3.98
C LYS A 285 -1.43 -11.01 -4.27
N VAL A 286 -2.14 -10.14 -4.99
CA VAL A 286 -3.40 -10.49 -5.63
C VAL A 286 -3.10 -11.52 -6.73
N GLN A 287 -3.53 -12.75 -6.50
CA GLN A 287 -3.35 -13.90 -7.39
C GLN A 287 -4.33 -15.00 -7.01
N VAL A 288 -4.57 -15.95 -7.91
CA VAL A 288 -5.32 -17.16 -7.61
C VAL A 288 -4.49 -18.09 -6.72
N GLY A 289 -5.11 -18.72 -5.75
CA GLY A 289 -4.49 -19.74 -4.91
C GLY A 289 -5.03 -19.80 -3.50
N THR A 290 -4.66 -20.86 -2.79
CA THR A 290 -5.04 -21.08 -1.38
C THR A 290 -4.59 -19.89 -0.51
N ASN A 291 -5.50 -19.36 0.27
CA ASN A 291 -5.33 -18.15 1.10
C ASN A 291 -5.02 -16.88 0.27
N ARG A 292 -5.52 -16.82 -0.94
CA ARG A 292 -5.51 -15.69 -1.86
C ARG A 292 -6.92 -15.58 -2.46
N VAL A 293 -7.05 -15.20 -3.71
CA VAL A 293 -8.33 -15.38 -4.41
C VAL A 293 -8.53 -16.87 -4.63
N GLU A 294 -9.35 -17.49 -3.79
CA GLU A 294 -9.60 -18.92 -3.84
C GLU A 294 -10.62 -19.24 -4.94
N LEU A 295 -10.17 -19.89 -5.99
CA LEU A 295 -11.01 -20.43 -7.06
C LEU A 295 -10.91 -21.95 -6.99
N GLU A 296 -12.04 -22.62 -6.80
CA GLU A 296 -12.10 -24.08 -6.64
C GLU A 296 -12.22 -24.81 -7.98
N GLN A 297 -12.76 -24.12 -9.01
CA GLN A 297 -12.97 -24.69 -10.33
C GLN A 297 -11.74 -24.42 -11.20
N GLU A 298 -11.35 -25.44 -11.98
CA GLU A 298 -10.19 -25.38 -12.89
C GLU A 298 -10.35 -24.28 -13.95
N ASP A 299 -11.58 -23.93 -14.32
CA ASP A 299 -11.92 -22.83 -15.23
C ASP A 299 -12.20 -21.49 -14.52
N GLY A 300 -11.69 -21.33 -13.30
CA GLY A 300 -11.76 -20.08 -12.55
C GLY A 300 -10.82 -19.00 -13.13
N ILE A 301 -11.30 -17.75 -13.19
CA ILE A 301 -10.60 -16.59 -13.77
C ILE A 301 -10.59 -15.42 -12.80
N LEU A 302 -9.42 -14.79 -12.66
CA LEU A 302 -9.22 -13.49 -12.04
C LEU A 302 -8.84 -12.46 -13.11
N ALA A 303 -9.62 -11.41 -13.23
CA ALA A 303 -9.46 -10.33 -14.20
C ALA A 303 -9.27 -8.98 -13.50
N GLU A 304 -8.72 -8.03 -14.23
CA GLU A 304 -8.61 -6.62 -13.82
C GLU A 304 -9.20 -5.72 -14.90
N ALA A 305 -10.09 -4.81 -14.51
CA ALA A 305 -10.45 -3.67 -15.33
C ALA A 305 -9.27 -2.69 -15.31
N ASP A 306 -8.61 -2.53 -16.45
CA ASP A 306 -7.43 -1.70 -16.62
C ASP A 306 -7.49 -0.89 -17.92
N ASN A 307 -8.00 0.32 -17.82
CA ASN A 307 -8.12 1.22 -18.98
C ASN A 307 -6.82 2.01 -19.29
N ILE A 308 -5.76 1.80 -18.47
CA ILE A 308 -4.51 2.57 -18.58
C ILE A 308 -3.40 1.73 -19.20
N TYR A 309 -3.22 0.48 -18.75
CA TYR A 309 -2.07 -0.35 -19.11
C TYR A 309 -2.43 -1.62 -19.87
N TYR A 310 -3.72 -1.87 -20.18
CA TYR A 310 -4.21 -3.08 -20.80
C TYR A 310 -3.45 -3.48 -22.08
N ASN A 311 -3.00 -2.51 -22.86
CA ASN A 311 -2.31 -2.76 -24.15
C ASN A 311 -0.89 -3.33 -24.00
N GLY A 312 -0.37 -3.40 -22.76
CA GLY A 312 0.86 -4.09 -22.43
C GLY A 312 0.65 -5.54 -22.00
N GLU A 313 -0.59 -5.98 -21.86
CA GLU A 313 -0.95 -7.34 -21.46
C GLU A 313 -1.24 -8.22 -22.70
N GLU A 314 -0.96 -9.51 -22.60
CA GLU A 314 -1.11 -10.45 -23.70
C GLU A 314 -2.59 -10.81 -23.95
N TYR A 315 -3.37 -10.96 -22.88
CA TYR A 315 -4.78 -11.37 -22.95
C TYR A 315 -5.67 -10.30 -22.35
N TRP A 316 -6.44 -9.65 -23.20
CA TRP A 316 -7.44 -8.67 -22.81
C TRP A 316 -8.60 -8.60 -23.81
N PHE A 317 -9.73 -8.06 -23.36
CA PHE A 317 -10.89 -7.75 -24.21
C PHE A 317 -11.53 -6.43 -23.76
N THR A 318 -12.51 -5.97 -24.53
CA THR A 318 -13.28 -4.75 -24.23
C THR A 318 -14.72 -5.12 -23.94
N GLY A 319 -15.24 -4.75 -22.77
CA GLY A 319 -16.65 -4.93 -22.41
C GLY A 319 -17.57 -4.22 -23.41
N ASN A 320 -18.62 -4.92 -23.83
CA ASN A 320 -19.43 -4.53 -24.98
C ASN A 320 -20.29 -3.28 -24.78
N GLN A 321 -20.61 -2.91 -23.54
CA GLN A 321 -21.43 -1.74 -23.21
C GLN A 321 -20.61 -0.65 -22.50
N SER A 322 -19.76 -1.04 -21.54
CA SER A 322 -18.94 -0.09 -20.77
C SER A 322 -17.79 0.49 -21.58
N GLY A 323 -17.29 -0.26 -22.56
CA GLY A 323 -16.05 0.06 -23.28
C GLY A 323 -14.80 -0.13 -22.42
N THR A 324 -14.92 -0.65 -21.20
CA THR A 324 -13.81 -0.93 -20.29
C THR A 324 -12.97 -2.08 -20.79
N HIS A 325 -11.66 -1.96 -20.67
CA HIS A 325 -10.72 -3.03 -20.99
C HIS A 325 -10.48 -3.92 -19.79
N PHE A 326 -10.63 -5.22 -19.99
CA PHE A 326 -10.40 -6.25 -18.98
C PHE A 326 -9.18 -7.07 -19.37
N THR A 327 -8.27 -7.30 -18.42
CA THR A 327 -7.04 -8.07 -18.62
C THR A 327 -7.06 -9.34 -17.78
N LEU A 328 -6.56 -10.45 -18.33
CA LEU A 328 -6.37 -11.68 -17.60
C LEU A 328 -5.19 -11.52 -16.61
N LYS A 329 -5.44 -11.64 -15.31
CA LYS A 329 -4.39 -11.51 -14.29
C LYS A 329 -3.90 -12.84 -13.76
N ASP A 330 -4.81 -13.80 -13.59
CA ASP A 330 -4.46 -15.14 -13.11
C ASP A 330 -5.60 -16.11 -13.40
N SER A 331 -5.33 -17.40 -13.30
CA SER A 331 -6.31 -18.45 -13.50
C SER A 331 -6.06 -19.63 -12.57
N ALA A 332 -7.08 -20.44 -12.36
CA ALA A 332 -6.94 -21.65 -11.54
C ALA A 332 -6.13 -22.74 -12.24
N ALA A 333 -6.16 -22.82 -13.58
CA ALA A 333 -5.49 -23.89 -14.35
C ALA A 333 -4.03 -23.58 -14.61
N ASP A 334 -3.45 -22.47 -14.70
CA ASP A 334 -2.03 -22.18 -14.98
C ASP A 334 -1.46 -22.99 -16.20
N ASP A 335 -2.20 -22.98 -17.32
CA ASP A 335 -1.90 -23.76 -18.52
C ASP A 335 -1.84 -22.94 -19.82
N LEU A 336 -1.51 -21.64 -19.69
CA LEU A 336 -1.52 -20.68 -20.82
C LEU A 336 -0.61 -21.07 -21.99
N ASP A 337 0.47 -21.81 -21.72
CA ASP A 337 1.43 -22.26 -22.75
C ASP A 337 0.95 -23.51 -23.51
N GLU A 338 -0.19 -24.09 -23.15
CA GLU A 338 -0.71 -25.31 -23.75
C GLU A 338 -1.64 -25.03 -24.93
N GLN A 339 -1.57 -25.85 -25.96
CA GLN A 339 -2.55 -25.85 -27.04
C GLN A 339 -3.90 -26.39 -26.49
N ASP A 340 -5.00 -25.71 -26.74
CA ASP A 340 -6.32 -26.02 -26.14
C ASP A 340 -6.43 -25.73 -24.62
N SER A 341 -5.64 -24.81 -24.13
CA SER A 341 -5.61 -24.36 -22.73
C SER A 341 -6.99 -24.21 -22.10
N VAL A 342 -7.16 -24.77 -20.89
CA VAL A 342 -8.37 -24.55 -20.07
C VAL A 342 -8.52 -23.06 -19.76
N THR A 343 -7.42 -22.39 -19.40
CA THR A 343 -7.39 -20.95 -19.09
C THR A 343 -7.92 -20.10 -20.26
N LEU A 344 -7.49 -20.35 -21.51
CA LEU A 344 -7.95 -19.56 -22.66
C LEU A 344 -9.43 -19.77 -22.97
N LYS A 345 -9.92 -21.01 -22.79
CA LYS A 345 -11.36 -21.31 -22.94
C LYS A 345 -12.17 -20.65 -21.82
N ALA A 346 -11.67 -20.70 -20.57
CA ALA A 346 -12.28 -20.06 -19.42
C ALA A 346 -12.29 -18.53 -19.59
N TRP A 347 -11.21 -17.94 -20.12
CA TRP A 347 -11.12 -16.51 -20.42
C TRP A 347 -12.18 -16.07 -21.43
N SER A 348 -12.37 -16.82 -22.52
CA SER A 348 -13.45 -16.55 -23.47
C SER A 348 -14.84 -16.74 -22.85
N GLY A 349 -15.00 -17.70 -21.95
CA GLY A 349 -16.23 -17.88 -21.17
C GLY A 349 -16.49 -16.76 -20.18
N PHE A 350 -15.43 -16.19 -19.60
CA PHE A 350 -15.49 -15.03 -18.71
C PHE A 350 -15.93 -13.77 -19.49
N GLU A 351 -15.33 -13.50 -20.67
CA GLU A 351 -15.75 -12.44 -21.59
C GLU A 351 -17.24 -12.55 -21.91
N THR A 352 -17.70 -13.74 -22.32
CA THR A 352 -19.11 -13.98 -22.63
C THR A 352 -20.04 -13.68 -21.45
N ALA A 353 -19.67 -14.12 -20.23
CA ALA A 353 -20.48 -13.88 -19.03
C ALA A 353 -20.52 -12.40 -18.64
N LEU A 354 -19.41 -11.69 -18.84
CA LEU A 354 -19.31 -10.26 -18.58
C LEU A 354 -20.17 -9.48 -19.58
N ASP A 355 -20.10 -9.80 -20.87
CA ASP A 355 -20.94 -9.18 -21.89
C ASP A 355 -22.43 -9.43 -21.65
N GLU A 356 -22.82 -10.65 -21.28
CA GLU A 356 -24.19 -10.98 -20.89
C GLU A 356 -24.65 -10.17 -19.66
N PHE A 357 -23.78 -9.92 -18.70
CA PHE A 357 -24.06 -9.06 -17.56
C PHE A 357 -24.22 -7.60 -18.00
N GLU A 358 -23.31 -7.09 -18.78
CA GLU A 358 -23.39 -5.72 -19.31
C GLU A 358 -24.65 -5.49 -20.13
N ASP A 359 -25.04 -6.42 -21.00
CA ASP A 359 -26.25 -6.32 -21.82
C ASP A 359 -27.51 -6.10 -20.96
N VAL A 360 -27.65 -6.82 -19.86
CA VAL A 360 -28.82 -6.65 -18.97
C VAL A 360 -28.67 -5.45 -18.03
N LEU A 361 -27.44 -5.10 -17.65
CA LEU A 361 -27.18 -3.95 -16.80
C LEU A 361 -27.46 -2.63 -17.53
N TYR A 362 -27.05 -2.51 -18.78
CA TYR A 362 -27.23 -1.29 -19.59
C TYR A 362 -28.56 -1.22 -20.32
N ALA A 363 -29.40 -2.27 -20.22
CA ALA A 363 -30.74 -2.24 -20.80
C ALA A 363 -31.56 -1.06 -20.25
N SER A 364 -32.34 -0.42 -21.10
CA SER A 364 -33.23 0.69 -20.70
C SER A 364 -34.33 0.24 -19.76
N ASP A 365 -34.76 -0.99 -19.87
CA ASP A 365 -35.75 -1.63 -18.96
C ASP A 365 -34.99 -2.69 -18.14
N LYS A 366 -34.54 -2.29 -16.94
CA LYS A 366 -33.70 -3.10 -16.06
C LYS A 366 -34.55 -4.11 -15.29
N ASP A 367 -34.34 -5.40 -15.53
CA ASP A 367 -34.86 -6.47 -14.68
C ASP A 367 -33.85 -6.87 -13.60
N TRP A 368 -34.11 -6.45 -12.39
CA TRP A 368 -33.24 -6.75 -11.24
C TRP A 368 -33.05 -8.25 -11.00
N ASN A 369 -34.06 -9.07 -11.24
CA ASN A 369 -33.92 -10.52 -11.03
C ASN A 369 -32.91 -11.12 -12.03
N ILE A 370 -32.84 -10.58 -13.26
CA ILE A 370 -31.85 -11.02 -14.24
C ILE A 370 -30.47 -10.47 -13.88
N ILE A 371 -30.37 -9.17 -13.58
CA ILE A 371 -29.09 -8.54 -13.18
C ILE A 371 -28.49 -9.26 -11.98
N SER A 372 -29.25 -9.43 -10.89
CA SER A 372 -28.77 -10.07 -9.67
C SER A 372 -28.43 -11.55 -9.83
N SER A 373 -28.92 -12.21 -10.86
CA SER A 373 -28.54 -13.60 -11.17
C SER A 373 -27.18 -13.73 -11.86
N LYS A 374 -26.57 -12.64 -12.29
CA LYS A 374 -25.28 -12.60 -13.00
C LYS A 374 -24.11 -12.20 -12.09
N ILE A 375 -24.38 -11.64 -10.91
CA ILE A 375 -23.36 -11.09 -10.02
C ILE A 375 -23.55 -11.57 -8.58
N ASP A 376 -22.47 -11.63 -7.83
CA ASP A 376 -22.55 -11.63 -6.37
C ASP A 376 -22.85 -10.21 -5.87
N VAL A 377 -24.10 -9.97 -5.54
CA VAL A 377 -24.60 -8.62 -5.20
C VAL A 377 -23.91 -8.06 -3.98
N GLN A 378 -23.48 -8.91 -3.04
CA GLN A 378 -22.81 -8.48 -1.82
C GLN A 378 -21.40 -7.99 -2.12
N SER A 379 -20.59 -8.74 -2.87
CA SER A 379 -19.24 -8.32 -3.22
C SER A 379 -19.24 -7.02 -4.02
N PHE A 380 -20.21 -6.84 -4.92
CA PHE A 380 -20.39 -5.57 -5.63
C PHE A 380 -20.74 -4.41 -4.69
N ALA A 381 -21.63 -4.62 -3.73
CA ALA A 381 -22.02 -3.60 -2.75
C ALA A 381 -20.86 -3.23 -1.82
N ASP A 382 -20.12 -4.22 -1.35
CA ASP A 382 -18.96 -4.00 -0.45
C ASP A 382 -17.80 -3.29 -1.17
N TYR A 383 -17.47 -3.73 -2.39
CA TYR A 383 -16.46 -3.05 -3.20
C TYR A 383 -16.84 -1.59 -3.50
N TYR A 384 -18.11 -1.35 -3.87
CA TYR A 384 -18.64 0.01 -4.07
C TYR A 384 -18.50 0.85 -2.81
N LEU A 385 -18.98 0.35 -1.67
CA LEU A 385 -18.94 1.08 -0.39
C LEU A 385 -17.53 1.46 0.02
N ILE A 386 -16.58 0.53 -0.07
CA ILE A 386 -15.18 0.80 0.26
C ILE A 386 -14.63 1.90 -0.65
N SER A 387 -14.81 1.73 -1.96
CA SER A 387 -14.24 2.64 -2.96
C SER A 387 -14.81 4.06 -2.88
N GLU A 388 -16.12 4.18 -2.65
CA GLU A 388 -16.79 5.48 -2.46
C GLU A 388 -16.38 6.15 -1.16
N TRP A 389 -16.33 5.39 -0.07
CA TRP A 389 -16.02 5.96 1.23
C TRP A 389 -14.60 6.51 1.33
N VAL A 390 -13.64 5.85 0.69
CA VAL A 390 -12.25 6.31 0.69
C VAL A 390 -11.93 7.25 -0.49
N GLU A 391 -12.87 7.45 -1.42
CA GLU A 391 -12.69 8.26 -2.63
C GLU A 391 -11.39 7.92 -3.35
N ASN A 392 -11.20 6.64 -3.71
CA ASN A 392 -9.99 6.20 -4.39
C ASN A 392 -10.00 6.68 -5.85
N TRP A 393 -9.00 7.46 -6.23
CA TRP A 393 -8.90 8.05 -7.56
C TRP A 393 -8.75 7.04 -8.69
N ASP A 394 -8.04 5.93 -8.45
CA ASP A 394 -7.77 4.93 -9.48
C ASP A 394 -8.88 3.89 -9.64
N THR A 395 -9.75 3.77 -8.65
CA THR A 395 -10.89 2.84 -8.70
C THR A 395 -11.76 3.13 -9.93
N PHE A 396 -12.24 2.07 -10.57
CA PHE A 396 -13.06 2.06 -11.78
C PHE A 396 -12.32 2.42 -13.08
N LYS A 397 -11.02 2.74 -13.03
CA LYS A 397 -10.18 3.02 -14.21
C LYS A 397 -9.11 1.96 -14.41
N SER A 398 -8.43 1.58 -13.34
CA SER A 398 -7.40 0.55 -13.27
C SER A 398 -7.41 -0.08 -11.89
N SER A 399 -6.64 -1.13 -11.70
CA SER A 399 -6.50 -1.81 -10.41
C SER A 399 -7.85 -2.28 -9.81
N THR A 400 -8.86 -2.45 -10.66
CA THR A 400 -10.21 -2.85 -10.29
C THR A 400 -10.41 -4.31 -10.65
N PHE A 401 -10.36 -5.19 -9.63
CA PHE A 401 -10.42 -6.62 -9.85
C PHE A 401 -11.84 -7.17 -9.83
N CYS A 402 -12.05 -8.21 -10.62
CA CYS A 402 -13.24 -9.05 -10.58
C CYS A 402 -12.86 -10.50 -10.92
N TYR A 403 -13.65 -11.44 -10.46
CA TYR A 403 -13.36 -12.86 -10.69
C TYR A 403 -14.63 -13.68 -10.86
N ARG A 404 -14.45 -14.92 -11.33
CA ARG A 404 -15.49 -15.92 -11.47
C ARG A 404 -14.91 -17.30 -11.21
N ASP A 405 -15.52 -18.07 -10.31
CA ASP A 405 -15.07 -19.43 -9.99
C ASP A 405 -15.72 -20.47 -10.94
N GLY A 406 -15.33 -20.38 -12.21
CA GLY A 406 -15.77 -21.29 -13.26
C GLY A 406 -17.09 -20.90 -13.96
N ALA A 407 -17.47 -21.70 -14.95
CA ALA A 407 -18.57 -21.41 -15.85
C ALA A 407 -19.97 -21.40 -15.19
N ASN A 408 -20.12 -22.03 -14.04
CA ASN A 408 -21.39 -22.10 -13.33
C ASN A 408 -21.54 -21.07 -12.21
N ASP A 409 -20.52 -20.25 -11.98
CA ASP A 409 -20.53 -19.20 -10.97
C ASP A 409 -20.99 -17.85 -11.59
N VAL A 410 -21.22 -16.86 -10.72
CA VAL A 410 -21.51 -15.48 -11.09
C VAL A 410 -20.27 -14.62 -11.06
N LEU A 411 -20.35 -13.37 -11.53
CA LEU A 411 -19.25 -12.41 -11.40
C LEU A 411 -19.17 -11.88 -9.97
N HIS A 412 -17.97 -11.84 -9.40
CA HIS A 412 -17.64 -11.25 -8.10
C HIS A 412 -16.77 -10.02 -8.28
N MET A 413 -16.96 -8.97 -7.48
CA MET A 413 -16.04 -7.82 -7.40
C MET A 413 -14.97 -8.06 -6.34
N GLY A 414 -13.81 -7.51 -6.61
CA GLY A 414 -12.65 -7.61 -5.70
C GLY A 414 -11.57 -8.56 -6.21
N PRO A 415 -10.48 -8.68 -5.46
CA PRO A 415 -10.19 -7.96 -4.20
C PRO A 415 -9.89 -6.47 -4.40
N VAL A 416 -9.98 -5.70 -3.31
CA VAL A 416 -9.50 -4.31 -3.31
C VAL A 416 -7.97 -4.27 -3.45
N TRP A 417 -7.47 -3.33 -4.28
CA TRP A 417 -6.05 -3.19 -4.58
C TRP A 417 -5.72 -1.75 -4.98
N ASP A 418 -4.52 -1.27 -4.58
CA ASP A 418 -3.95 0.01 -5.00
C ASP A 418 -4.73 1.24 -4.54
N TYR A 419 -4.86 1.37 -3.22
CA TYR A 419 -5.59 2.47 -2.57
C TYR A 419 -4.67 3.56 -2.01
N ASP A 420 -3.45 3.70 -2.51
CA ASP A 420 -2.53 4.77 -2.09
C ASP A 420 -3.01 6.17 -2.53
N SER A 421 -3.84 6.24 -3.53
CA SER A 421 -4.48 7.45 -4.04
C SER A 421 -5.77 7.85 -3.30
N ALA A 422 -6.21 7.02 -2.35
CA ALA A 422 -7.43 7.21 -1.56
C ALA A 422 -7.27 8.26 -0.44
N LEU A 423 -8.38 8.57 0.25
CA LEU A 423 -8.40 9.41 1.46
C LEU A 423 -7.68 10.76 1.23
N ASN A 424 -8.09 11.45 0.17
CA ASN A 424 -7.58 12.77 -0.22
C ASN A 424 -6.06 12.82 -0.47
N ASN A 425 -5.48 11.75 -0.99
CA ASN A 425 -4.07 11.70 -1.35
C ASN A 425 -3.79 12.07 -2.82
N LYS A 426 -4.70 12.78 -3.47
CA LYS A 426 -4.48 13.42 -4.77
C LYS A 426 -4.46 14.91 -4.61
N ASP A 427 -3.52 15.54 -5.27
CA ASP A 427 -3.41 16.99 -5.30
C ASP A 427 -4.15 17.58 -6.52
N GLU A 428 -4.28 18.89 -6.53
CA GLU A 428 -4.92 19.65 -7.61
C GLU A 428 -4.25 19.46 -8.98
N SER A 429 -3.02 18.93 -9.03
CA SER A 429 -2.28 18.68 -10.28
C SER A 429 -2.94 17.60 -11.15
N TYR A 430 -3.75 16.74 -10.57
CA TYR A 430 -4.57 15.76 -11.29
C TYR A 430 -5.89 16.35 -11.82
N GLY A 431 -6.09 17.67 -11.65
CA GLY A 431 -7.23 18.39 -12.21
C GLY A 431 -8.55 18.20 -11.45
N VAL A 432 -8.51 17.61 -10.26
CA VAL A 432 -9.69 17.47 -9.40
C VAL A 432 -9.83 18.73 -8.56
N SER A 433 -10.67 19.65 -9.02
CA SER A 433 -10.88 20.95 -8.34
C SER A 433 -11.65 20.81 -7.02
N ASN A 434 -12.42 19.77 -6.83
CA ASN A 434 -13.10 19.42 -5.59
C ASN A 434 -13.44 17.91 -5.58
N PRO A 435 -12.56 17.04 -5.07
CA PRO A 435 -12.80 15.60 -5.06
C PRO A 435 -14.01 15.19 -4.20
N HIS A 436 -14.51 16.09 -3.36
CA HIS A 436 -15.65 15.82 -2.46
C HIS A 436 -16.97 16.40 -3.00
N ALA A 437 -16.99 16.90 -4.24
CA ALA A 437 -18.19 17.52 -4.80
C ALA A 437 -19.20 16.51 -5.36
N ASP A 438 -18.78 15.27 -5.59
CA ASP A 438 -19.61 14.22 -6.18
C ASP A 438 -19.12 12.83 -5.75
N TYR A 439 -19.86 11.77 -6.07
CA TYR A 439 -19.45 10.39 -5.84
C TYR A 439 -18.24 10.01 -6.68
N ALA A 440 -17.35 9.16 -6.14
CA ALA A 440 -16.17 8.71 -6.85
C ALA A 440 -16.52 8.06 -8.19
N MET A 441 -17.63 7.33 -8.28
CA MET A 441 -18.14 6.74 -9.52
C MET A 441 -18.51 7.77 -10.60
N ASN A 442 -18.74 9.04 -10.24
CA ASN A 442 -19.14 10.10 -11.16
C ASN A 442 -17.98 11.05 -11.53
N ILE A 443 -16.97 11.16 -10.66
CA ILE A 443 -15.89 12.15 -10.83
C ILE A 443 -14.93 11.78 -11.96
N GLN A 444 -14.88 10.53 -12.30
CA GLN A 444 -13.77 9.91 -13.00
C GLN A 444 -13.56 10.38 -14.42
N ASP A 445 -14.58 10.77 -15.13
CA ASP A 445 -14.50 10.93 -16.57
C ASP A 445 -14.44 12.33 -17.09
N GLN A 446 -14.78 13.30 -16.27
CA GLN A 446 -15.06 14.63 -16.81
C GLN A 446 -13.81 15.41 -17.21
N GLN A 447 -12.62 15.00 -16.75
CA GLN A 447 -11.43 15.83 -16.91
C GLN A 447 -10.37 15.30 -17.87
N ARG A 448 -10.34 14.01 -18.21
CA ARG A 448 -9.31 13.43 -19.08
C ARG A 448 -9.81 12.69 -20.31
N GLY A 449 -11.11 12.45 -20.42
CA GLY A 449 -11.68 11.59 -21.47
C GLY A 449 -11.22 10.14 -21.35
N GLU A 450 -10.83 9.71 -20.16
CA GLU A 450 -10.45 8.32 -19.86
C GLU A 450 -11.71 7.47 -19.70
N ILE A 451 -11.68 6.24 -20.19
CA ILE A 451 -12.76 5.27 -20.02
C ILE A 451 -12.81 4.86 -18.55
N SER A 452 -14.00 4.80 -17.99
CA SER A 452 -14.26 4.40 -16.61
C SER A 452 -15.29 3.29 -16.57
N LEU A 453 -15.14 2.37 -15.63
CA LEU A 453 -16.09 1.30 -15.40
C LEU A 453 -17.38 1.88 -14.80
N THR A 454 -18.44 1.98 -15.60
CA THR A 454 -19.70 2.63 -15.21
C THR A 454 -20.75 1.66 -14.65
N TRP A 455 -20.36 0.43 -14.29
CA TRP A 455 -21.27 -0.57 -13.71
C TRP A 455 -22.00 -0.05 -12.48
N PHE A 456 -21.29 0.65 -11.58
CA PHE A 456 -21.90 1.14 -10.35
C PHE A 456 -22.87 2.30 -10.60
N THR A 457 -22.59 3.16 -11.57
CA THR A 457 -23.55 4.18 -12.02
C THR A 457 -24.85 3.54 -12.50
N GLU A 458 -24.77 2.43 -13.23
CA GLU A 458 -25.94 1.70 -13.72
C GLU A 458 -26.64 0.90 -12.61
N LEU A 459 -25.88 0.22 -11.72
CA LEU A 459 -26.42 -0.54 -10.58
C LEU A 459 -27.16 0.39 -9.60
N MET A 460 -26.64 1.59 -9.35
CA MET A 460 -27.27 2.58 -8.46
C MET A 460 -28.62 3.11 -8.99
N LYS A 461 -28.98 2.86 -10.26
CA LYS A 461 -30.32 3.10 -10.76
C LYS A 461 -31.32 2.06 -10.27
N CYS A 462 -30.88 0.86 -9.87
CA CYS A 462 -31.72 -0.21 -9.32
C CYS A 462 -31.99 0.04 -7.83
N GLN A 463 -33.25 0.12 -7.43
CA GLN A 463 -33.62 0.33 -6.03
C GLN A 463 -33.10 -0.80 -5.13
N GLN A 464 -33.21 -2.04 -5.57
CA GLN A 464 -32.81 -3.21 -4.81
C GLN A 464 -31.28 -3.22 -4.55
N PHE A 465 -30.46 -2.76 -5.48
CA PHE A 465 -29.02 -2.60 -5.24
C PHE A 465 -28.74 -1.54 -4.17
N ARG A 466 -29.41 -0.39 -4.25
CA ARG A 466 -29.28 0.65 -3.21
C ARG A 466 -29.68 0.15 -1.83
N GLU A 467 -30.72 -0.69 -1.74
CA GLU A 467 -31.17 -1.31 -0.48
C GLU A 467 -30.07 -2.23 0.10
N VAL A 468 -29.41 -3.04 -0.74
CA VAL A 468 -28.26 -3.87 -0.31
C VAL A 468 -27.07 -2.99 0.13
N VAL A 469 -26.72 -1.97 -0.63
CA VAL A 469 -25.65 -1.01 -0.26
C VAL A 469 -25.96 -0.36 1.08
N GLN A 470 -27.20 0.09 1.30
CA GLN A 470 -27.62 0.70 2.56
C GLN A 470 -27.53 -0.28 3.74
N GLU A 471 -27.99 -1.50 3.54
CA GLU A 471 -27.94 -2.56 4.55
C GLU A 471 -26.50 -2.89 4.94
N ARG A 472 -25.63 -3.12 3.95
CA ARG A 472 -24.21 -3.40 4.16
C ARG A 472 -23.50 -2.24 4.86
N TYR A 473 -23.78 -1.00 4.46
CA TYR A 473 -23.24 0.17 5.15
C TYR A 473 -23.64 0.20 6.63
N GLN A 474 -24.93 0.09 6.93
CA GLN A 474 -25.44 0.24 8.29
C GLN A 474 -25.01 -0.88 9.23
N HIS A 475 -24.98 -2.12 8.74
CA HIS A 475 -24.80 -3.29 9.59
C HIS A 475 -23.40 -3.92 9.52
N THR A 476 -22.62 -3.58 8.49
CA THR A 476 -21.27 -4.13 8.33
C THR A 476 -20.22 -3.04 8.41
N MET A 477 -20.24 -2.04 7.50
CA MET A 477 -19.16 -1.07 7.39
C MET A 477 -19.19 -0.03 8.53
N ARG A 478 -20.33 0.58 8.80
CA ARG A 478 -20.45 1.65 9.80
C ARG A 478 -19.93 1.26 11.19
N PRO A 479 -20.25 0.07 11.76
CA PRO A 479 -19.70 -0.35 13.05
C PRO A 479 -18.16 -0.43 13.06
N LEU A 480 -17.54 -0.79 11.94
CA LEU A 480 -16.09 -0.83 11.80
C LEU A 480 -15.50 0.59 11.77
N LEU A 481 -16.22 1.54 11.17
CA LEU A 481 -15.78 2.93 11.09
C LEU A 481 -15.85 3.69 12.42
N GLU A 482 -16.66 3.25 13.38
CA GLU A 482 -16.77 3.86 14.71
C GLU A 482 -15.41 3.88 15.45
N ASN A 483 -14.53 2.90 15.19
CA ASN A 483 -13.19 2.82 15.77
C ASN A 483 -12.06 3.23 14.79
N TRP A 484 -12.41 3.78 13.64
CA TRP A 484 -11.43 4.11 12.59
C TRP A 484 -10.31 5.02 13.05
N SER A 485 -10.64 6.05 13.83
CA SER A 485 -9.64 6.99 14.35
C SER A 485 -8.64 6.30 15.30
N GLU A 486 -9.10 5.36 16.11
CA GLU A 486 -8.24 4.56 16.99
C GLU A 486 -7.32 3.67 16.17
N THR A 487 -7.85 2.96 15.19
CA THR A 487 -7.07 2.14 14.24
C THR A 487 -5.98 2.97 13.55
N CYS A 488 -6.30 4.16 13.05
CA CYS A 488 -5.30 5.05 12.44
C CYS A 488 -4.22 5.53 13.43
N ASN A 489 -4.59 5.75 14.69
CA ASN A 489 -3.61 6.12 15.73
C ASN A 489 -2.69 4.96 16.08
N ASP A 490 -3.17 3.73 16.10
CA ASP A 490 -2.36 2.53 16.31
C ASP A 490 -1.37 2.33 15.17
N TYR A 491 -1.81 2.54 13.92
CA TYR A 491 -0.92 2.50 12.75
C TYR A 491 0.15 3.57 12.85
N ARG A 492 -0.24 4.81 13.19
CA ARG A 492 0.71 5.91 13.39
C ARG A 492 1.75 5.57 14.46
N SER A 493 1.31 5.03 15.60
CA SER A 493 2.20 4.64 16.70
C SER A 493 3.17 3.53 16.26
N THR A 494 2.68 2.55 15.50
CA THR A 494 3.50 1.48 14.94
C THR A 494 4.57 2.01 13.99
N LEU A 495 4.23 3.02 13.18
CA LEU A 495 5.11 3.59 12.16
C LEU A 495 6.07 4.67 12.67
N GLU A 496 5.88 5.20 13.87
CA GLU A 496 6.57 6.41 14.35
C GLU A 496 8.09 6.36 14.20
N ASN A 497 8.72 5.27 14.62
CA ASN A 497 10.17 5.09 14.52
C ASN A 497 10.63 5.01 13.05
N SER A 498 9.98 4.15 12.26
CA SER A 498 10.36 3.95 10.85
C SER A 498 10.04 5.17 9.99
N ALA A 499 9.02 5.97 10.34
CA ALA A 499 8.77 7.26 9.70
C ALA A 499 9.91 8.26 9.94
N LYS A 500 10.51 8.28 11.16
CA LYS A 500 11.72 9.07 11.42
C LYS A 500 12.90 8.58 10.59
N MET A 501 13.11 7.26 10.53
CA MET A 501 14.17 6.65 9.73
C MET A 501 13.99 6.95 8.23
N GLU A 502 12.77 6.87 7.71
CA GLU A 502 12.43 7.22 6.32
C GLU A 502 12.71 8.69 6.01
N PHE A 503 12.41 9.59 6.94
CA PHE A 503 12.60 11.04 6.76
C PHE A 503 14.08 11.44 6.68
N VAL A 504 14.94 10.75 7.44
CA VAL A 504 16.38 11.06 7.51
C VAL A 504 17.25 10.24 6.55
N ARG A 505 16.67 9.28 5.84
CA ARG A 505 17.34 8.40 4.86
C ARG A 505 17.93 9.13 3.66
#